data_3e00e1f6a06808d1100f803355895b84
#
_entry.id   3e00e1f6a06808d1100f803355895b84
#
_cell.length_a   1.000
_cell.length_b   1.000
_cell.length_c   1.000
_cell.angle_alpha   90.00
_cell.angle_beta   90.00
_cell.angle_gamma   90.00
#
_symmetry.space_group_name_H-M   'P 1'
#
loop_
_entity.id
_entity.type
_entity.pdbx_description
1 polymer ?
#
loop_
_entity_poly.entity_id
_entity_poly.type
_entity_poly.pdbx_seq_one_letter_code
_entity_poly.pdbx_strand_id
1 'polypeptide(L)'
;MSEFPSPVYGLILAGGSSRRMRLDKAALKYQGKTQLDRAFELASRHVMNVFVSVRADQTLDPTRAQRPMIVDSVAGEGPIAGIRSALAAHPKAAWLVLACDLPYLSDAALDFLLRRRDAAALATAYMSAHDGLPEPLCAIWEPSAAEALADYQAGGAHCPRKFLIRHGARLLEPQDTRALDNVNTPEEYRQAVATLDKAPMQLKIQYYALMREQAGRSEETLETSASTPAGLYEELVARYGFTLSRDQLKVAVNSEFSDWSRKLNVGDAVVFIPPVAGG
;
A
#
# COMPACT_ATOMS: atom_id res chain seq x y z
N MET A 1 4.83 12.35 -33.93
CA MET A 1 4.46 12.45 -32.48
C MET A 1 3.25 11.56 -32.29
N SER A 2 3.28 10.62 -31.36
CA SER A 2 2.14 9.73 -31.08
C SER A 2 1.00 10.57 -30.50
N GLU A 3 -0.19 10.49 -31.08
CA GLU A 3 -1.39 11.21 -30.62
C GLU A 3 -1.93 10.69 -29.25
N PHE A 4 -1.40 9.57 -28.76
CA PHE A 4 -1.82 8.98 -27.49
C PHE A 4 -0.67 9.02 -26.48
N PRO A 5 -0.96 9.31 -25.20
CA PRO A 5 0.07 9.27 -24.18
C PRO A 5 0.62 7.85 -24.03
N SER A 6 1.92 7.74 -23.74
CA SER A 6 2.60 6.45 -23.50
C SER A 6 1.84 5.62 -22.47
N PRO A 7 1.67 4.29 -22.68
CA PRO A 7 1.09 3.41 -21.68
C PRO A 7 1.92 3.46 -20.40
N VAL A 8 1.28 3.29 -19.25
CA VAL A 8 1.97 3.24 -17.96
C VAL A 8 2.08 1.80 -17.51
N TYR A 9 3.30 1.34 -17.22
CA TYR A 9 3.61 0.05 -16.62
C TYR A 9 4.08 0.25 -15.18
N GLY A 10 3.91 -0.76 -14.33
CA GLY A 10 4.37 -0.74 -12.95
C GLY A 10 5.75 -1.38 -12.79
N LEU A 11 6.60 -0.79 -11.98
CA LEU A 11 7.89 -1.33 -11.58
C LEU A 11 8.00 -1.32 -10.06
N ILE A 12 8.01 -2.51 -9.45
CA ILE A 12 8.25 -2.64 -8.01
C ILE A 12 9.73 -2.88 -7.78
N LEU A 13 10.40 -1.96 -7.12
CA LEU A 13 11.82 -2.06 -6.80
C LEU A 13 12.04 -2.97 -5.59
N ALA A 14 12.38 -4.23 -5.81
CA ALA A 14 12.58 -5.24 -4.79
C ALA A 14 14.02 -5.79 -4.70
N GLY A 15 14.97 -5.15 -5.38
CA GLY A 15 16.37 -5.56 -5.47
C GLY A 15 17.26 -5.15 -4.29
N GLY A 16 16.78 -4.34 -3.35
CA GLY A 16 17.59 -3.76 -2.28
C GLY A 16 18.06 -4.78 -1.23
N SER A 17 19.34 -4.72 -0.83
CA SER A 17 19.86 -5.45 0.35
C SER A 17 19.63 -4.62 1.61
N SER A 18 18.70 -5.04 2.47
CA SER A 18 18.38 -4.35 3.74
C SER A 18 19.44 -4.60 4.81
N ARG A 19 20.63 -4.00 4.66
CA ARG A 19 21.76 -4.18 5.62
C ARG A 19 21.39 -3.79 7.05
N ARG A 20 20.53 -2.79 7.25
CA ARG A 20 20.13 -2.29 8.58
C ARG A 20 19.12 -3.21 9.27
N MET A 21 18.16 -3.75 8.53
CA MET A 21 17.13 -4.63 9.10
C MET A 21 17.57 -6.09 9.22
N ARG A 22 18.65 -6.51 8.54
CA ARG A 22 19.08 -7.92 8.41
C ARG A 22 17.96 -8.84 7.87
N LEU A 23 16.88 -8.28 7.34
CA LEU A 23 15.72 -8.96 6.79
C LEU A 23 15.44 -8.42 5.40
N ASP A 24 14.96 -9.26 4.51
CA ASP A 24 14.51 -8.84 3.19
C ASP A 24 13.18 -8.05 3.34
N LYS A 25 13.21 -6.75 3.00
CA LYS A 25 12.03 -5.89 3.08
C LYS A 25 10.86 -6.40 2.22
N ALA A 26 11.15 -7.04 1.09
CA ALA A 26 10.14 -7.61 0.21
C ALA A 26 9.36 -8.74 0.89
N ALA A 27 9.99 -9.49 1.81
CA ALA A 27 9.40 -10.59 2.54
C ALA A 27 8.73 -10.18 3.87
N LEU A 28 8.85 -8.92 4.32
CA LEU A 28 8.15 -8.44 5.50
C LEU A 28 6.63 -8.58 5.32
N LYS A 29 5.94 -8.99 6.38
CA LYS A 29 4.49 -9.25 6.30
C LYS A 29 3.69 -8.19 7.04
N TYR A 30 2.66 -7.67 6.35
CA TYR A 30 1.64 -6.80 6.89
C TYR A 30 0.27 -7.41 6.58
N GLN A 31 -0.60 -7.52 7.56
CA GLN A 31 -1.94 -8.12 7.38
C GLN A 31 -1.91 -9.50 6.69
N GLY A 32 -0.88 -10.31 7.02
CA GLY A 32 -0.71 -11.67 6.47
C GLY A 32 -0.05 -11.77 5.08
N LYS A 33 0.09 -10.68 4.33
CA LYS A 33 0.71 -10.64 2.99
C LYS A 33 2.13 -10.07 3.06
N THR A 34 3.02 -10.55 2.16
CA THR A 34 4.34 -9.94 2.03
C THR A 34 4.22 -8.51 1.49
N GLN A 35 5.18 -7.66 1.82
CA GLN A 35 5.18 -6.29 1.32
C GLN A 35 5.31 -6.23 -0.21
N LEU A 36 6.02 -7.18 -0.81
CA LEU A 36 6.07 -7.31 -2.25
C LEU A 36 4.71 -7.66 -2.85
N ASP A 37 3.95 -8.60 -2.24
CA ASP A 37 2.59 -8.93 -2.68
C ASP A 37 1.68 -7.70 -2.61
N ARG A 38 1.74 -6.97 -1.51
CA ARG A 38 0.94 -5.75 -1.31
C ARG A 38 1.23 -4.69 -2.36
N ALA A 39 2.52 -4.39 -2.59
CA ALA A 39 2.93 -3.39 -3.58
C ALA A 39 2.55 -3.83 -5.01
N PHE A 40 2.73 -5.11 -5.33
CA PHE A 40 2.38 -5.67 -6.63
C PHE A 40 0.87 -5.64 -6.88
N GLU A 41 0.06 -6.10 -5.92
CA GLU A 41 -1.40 -6.07 -6.00
C GLU A 41 -1.93 -4.64 -6.10
N LEU A 42 -1.36 -3.71 -5.32
CA LEU A 42 -1.72 -2.30 -5.37
C LEU A 42 -1.47 -1.73 -6.76
N ALA A 43 -0.26 -1.90 -7.32
CA ALA A 43 0.05 -1.43 -8.67
C ALA A 43 -0.83 -2.08 -9.74
N SER A 44 -1.14 -3.39 -9.62
CA SER A 44 -1.94 -4.14 -10.60
C SER A 44 -3.41 -3.68 -10.69
N ARG A 45 -3.92 -2.96 -9.69
CA ARG A 45 -5.25 -2.33 -9.78
C ARG A 45 -5.27 -1.06 -10.63
N HIS A 46 -4.09 -0.46 -10.87
CA HIS A 46 -3.97 0.84 -11.54
C HIS A 46 -3.33 0.76 -12.92
N VAL A 47 -2.49 -0.26 -13.18
CA VAL A 47 -1.80 -0.44 -14.47
C VAL A 47 -1.86 -1.89 -14.94
N MET A 48 -1.89 -2.10 -16.26
CA MET A 48 -2.11 -3.44 -16.85
C MET A 48 -0.91 -4.37 -16.68
N ASN A 49 0.31 -3.86 -16.75
CA ASN A 49 1.53 -4.64 -16.69
C ASN A 49 2.37 -4.19 -15.50
N VAL A 50 2.67 -5.12 -14.60
CA VAL A 50 3.51 -4.87 -13.42
C VAL A 50 4.69 -5.82 -13.43
N PHE A 51 5.87 -5.29 -13.16
CA PHE A 51 7.13 -6.01 -13.13
C PHE A 51 7.82 -5.78 -11.79
N VAL A 52 8.64 -6.75 -11.39
CA VAL A 52 9.50 -6.64 -10.22
C VAL A 52 10.94 -6.44 -10.70
N SER A 53 11.57 -5.35 -10.29
CA SER A 53 13.00 -5.13 -10.52
C SER A 53 13.81 -5.95 -9.53
N VAL A 54 14.71 -6.76 -10.04
CA VAL A 54 15.55 -7.68 -9.27
C VAL A 54 16.99 -7.63 -9.74
N ARG A 55 17.92 -7.91 -8.84
CA ARG A 55 19.29 -8.19 -9.22
C ARG A 55 19.41 -9.57 -9.86
N ALA A 56 20.46 -9.80 -10.65
CA ALA A 56 20.70 -11.09 -11.32
C ALA A 56 20.75 -12.29 -10.33
N ASP A 57 21.26 -12.06 -9.11
CA ASP A 57 21.34 -13.08 -8.05
C ASP A 57 19.99 -13.38 -7.36
N GLN A 58 18.94 -12.63 -7.67
CA GLN A 58 17.60 -12.76 -7.07
C GLN A 58 16.56 -13.39 -8.01
N THR A 59 16.93 -13.76 -9.23
CA THR A 59 16.00 -14.29 -10.24
C THR A 59 15.34 -15.60 -9.84
N LEU A 60 15.97 -16.39 -8.97
CA LEU A 60 15.44 -17.65 -8.43
C LEU A 60 14.86 -17.51 -7.01
N ASP A 61 14.79 -16.31 -6.47
CA ASP A 61 14.23 -16.06 -5.14
C ASP A 61 12.73 -16.40 -5.11
N PRO A 62 12.27 -17.28 -4.20
CA PRO A 62 10.86 -17.72 -4.18
C PRO A 62 9.85 -16.59 -3.99
N THR A 63 10.25 -15.51 -3.31
CA THR A 63 9.38 -14.33 -3.08
C THR A 63 9.15 -13.56 -4.38
N ARG A 64 10.09 -13.61 -5.33
CA ARG A 64 10.11 -12.80 -6.56
C ARG A 64 9.79 -13.60 -7.82
N ALA A 65 10.21 -14.87 -7.88
CA ALA A 65 10.22 -15.70 -9.10
C ALA A 65 8.83 -15.97 -9.71
N GLN A 66 7.76 -15.76 -8.98
CA GLN A 66 6.39 -15.99 -9.46
C GLN A 66 5.80 -14.78 -10.22
N ARG A 67 6.58 -13.71 -10.43
CA ARG A 67 6.12 -12.45 -11.05
C ARG A 67 6.96 -12.11 -12.28
N PRO A 68 6.39 -11.36 -13.23
CA PRO A 68 7.19 -10.78 -14.31
C PRO A 68 8.34 -9.97 -13.74
N MET A 69 9.56 -10.19 -14.21
CA MET A 69 10.76 -9.53 -13.68
C MET A 69 11.45 -8.68 -14.74
N ILE A 70 12.08 -7.61 -14.29
CA ILE A 70 13.11 -6.88 -15.01
C ILE A 70 14.39 -7.03 -14.21
N VAL A 71 15.41 -7.62 -14.84
CA VAL A 71 16.71 -7.81 -14.22
C VAL A 71 17.54 -6.53 -14.38
N ASP A 72 18.06 -6.02 -13.27
CA ASP A 72 18.89 -4.83 -13.27
C ASP A 72 20.14 -5.03 -14.14
N SER A 73 20.34 -4.16 -15.11
CA SER A 73 21.41 -4.27 -16.11
C SER A 73 22.81 -4.05 -15.52
N VAL A 74 22.91 -3.34 -14.39
CA VAL A 74 24.17 -3.05 -13.69
C VAL A 74 24.03 -3.33 -12.20
N ALA A 75 24.88 -4.18 -11.70
CA ALA A 75 24.90 -4.53 -10.28
C ALA A 75 25.44 -3.38 -9.42
N GLY A 76 24.84 -3.16 -8.24
CA GLY A 76 25.35 -2.23 -7.24
C GLY A 76 24.98 -0.75 -7.39
N GLU A 77 24.32 -0.35 -8.47
CA GLU A 77 23.93 1.05 -8.70
C GLU A 77 22.64 1.45 -7.97
N GLY A 78 22.02 0.54 -7.24
CA GLY A 78 20.81 0.83 -6.47
C GLY A 78 19.55 1.03 -7.33
N PRO A 79 18.55 1.80 -6.86
CA PRO A 79 17.25 1.91 -7.51
C PRO A 79 17.30 2.44 -8.95
N ILE A 80 18.30 3.25 -9.30
CA ILE A 80 18.43 3.84 -10.63
C ILE A 80 18.69 2.78 -11.71
N ALA A 81 19.36 1.66 -11.36
CA ALA A 81 19.61 0.55 -12.27
C ALA A 81 18.29 -0.10 -12.72
N GLY A 82 17.37 -0.34 -11.77
CA GLY A 82 16.05 -0.88 -12.06
C GLY A 82 15.22 0.05 -12.96
N ILE A 83 15.22 1.35 -12.66
CA ILE A 83 14.49 2.36 -13.46
C ILE A 83 15.03 2.37 -14.90
N ARG A 84 16.36 2.40 -15.07
CA ARG A 84 16.99 2.39 -16.39
C ARG A 84 16.71 1.11 -17.16
N SER A 85 16.79 -0.05 -16.49
CA SER A 85 16.50 -1.34 -17.09
C SER A 85 15.05 -1.44 -17.57
N ALA A 86 14.11 -0.87 -16.81
CA ALA A 86 12.71 -0.80 -17.18
C ALA A 86 12.48 0.08 -18.43
N LEU A 87 13.04 1.27 -18.44
CA LEU A 87 12.97 2.18 -19.60
C LEU A 87 13.61 1.56 -20.85
N ALA A 88 14.71 0.81 -20.71
CA ALA A 88 15.34 0.11 -21.82
C ALA A 88 14.52 -1.10 -22.31
N ALA A 89 13.88 -1.85 -21.41
CA ALA A 89 13.07 -3.02 -21.77
C ALA A 89 11.80 -2.65 -22.54
N HIS A 90 11.17 -1.51 -22.20
CA HIS A 90 9.97 -1.02 -22.87
C HIS A 90 10.08 0.49 -23.17
N PRO A 91 10.81 0.87 -24.26
CA PRO A 91 11.17 2.25 -24.53
C PRO A 91 10.00 3.20 -24.83
N LYS A 92 8.79 2.65 -25.05
CA LYS A 92 7.58 3.44 -25.33
C LYS A 92 6.65 3.54 -24.13
N ALA A 93 6.96 2.88 -23.02
CA ALA A 93 6.15 2.90 -21.81
C ALA A 93 6.71 3.90 -20.79
N ALA A 94 5.81 4.63 -20.13
CA ALA A 94 6.12 5.29 -18.87
C ALA A 94 6.05 4.27 -17.72
N TRP A 95 6.73 4.55 -16.62
CA TRP A 95 6.87 3.61 -15.53
C TRP A 95 6.40 4.20 -14.20
N LEU A 96 5.33 3.64 -13.64
CA LEU A 96 4.97 3.84 -12.24
C LEU A 96 5.97 3.06 -11.38
N VAL A 97 6.96 3.74 -10.85
CA VAL A 97 8.02 3.17 -10.02
C VAL A 97 7.62 3.25 -8.56
N LEU A 98 7.62 2.10 -7.88
CA LEU A 98 7.28 1.98 -6.47
C LEU A 98 8.41 1.27 -5.71
N ALA A 99 8.86 1.88 -4.61
CA ALA A 99 9.72 1.17 -3.65
C ALA A 99 8.91 0.11 -2.90
N CYS A 100 9.55 -1.03 -2.64
CA CYS A 100 8.94 -2.14 -1.90
C CYS A 100 8.82 -1.88 -0.39
N ASP A 101 9.16 -0.69 0.13
CA ASP A 101 9.18 -0.38 1.56
C ASP A 101 8.22 0.75 1.97
N LEU A 102 7.14 0.93 1.19
CA LEU A 102 6.08 1.91 1.42
C LEU A 102 4.79 1.20 1.91
N PRO A 103 4.69 0.81 3.19
CA PRO A 103 3.56 0.01 3.67
C PRO A 103 2.24 0.78 3.76
N TYR A 104 2.30 2.12 3.84
CA TYR A 104 1.14 3.00 3.95
C TYR A 104 0.60 3.51 2.60
N LEU A 105 1.28 3.16 1.49
CA LEU A 105 0.85 3.58 0.16
C LEU A 105 -0.55 3.02 -0.15
N SER A 106 -1.44 3.87 -0.65
CA SER A 106 -2.85 3.58 -0.86
C SER A 106 -3.28 3.73 -2.33
N ASP A 107 -4.45 3.15 -2.67
CA ASP A 107 -5.09 3.35 -3.97
C ASP A 107 -5.32 4.83 -4.29
N ALA A 108 -5.77 5.61 -3.30
CA ALA A 108 -6.01 7.04 -3.47
C ALA A 108 -4.74 7.81 -3.86
N ALA A 109 -3.58 7.44 -3.28
CA ALA A 109 -2.30 8.04 -3.65
C ALA A 109 -1.91 7.69 -5.09
N LEU A 110 -2.03 6.43 -5.52
CA LEU A 110 -1.70 6.05 -6.89
C LEU A 110 -2.66 6.68 -7.92
N ASP A 111 -3.95 6.70 -7.64
CA ASP A 111 -4.95 7.38 -8.47
C ASP A 111 -4.63 8.85 -8.65
N PHE A 112 -4.25 9.55 -7.58
CA PHE A 112 -3.90 10.96 -7.65
C PHE A 112 -2.66 11.17 -8.49
N LEU A 113 -1.60 10.36 -8.29
CA LEU A 113 -0.37 10.42 -9.07
C LEU A 113 -0.63 10.21 -10.57
N LEU A 114 -1.41 9.19 -10.92
CA LEU A 114 -1.74 8.86 -12.32
C LEU A 114 -2.59 9.94 -12.99
N ARG A 115 -3.59 10.48 -12.30
CA ARG A 115 -4.43 11.57 -12.82
C ARG A 115 -3.67 12.89 -13.01
N ARG A 116 -2.59 13.11 -12.27
CA ARG A 116 -1.77 14.32 -12.33
C ARG A 116 -0.48 14.14 -13.13
N ARG A 117 -0.33 12.97 -13.78
CA ARG A 117 0.81 12.69 -14.67
C ARG A 117 1.00 13.82 -15.68
N ASP A 118 2.24 14.21 -15.88
CA ASP A 118 2.66 15.16 -16.91
C ASP A 118 3.63 14.47 -17.88
N ALA A 119 3.12 14.06 -19.04
CA ALA A 119 3.91 13.35 -20.05
C ALA A 119 4.94 14.25 -20.75
N ALA A 120 4.91 15.58 -20.55
CA ALA A 120 5.91 16.50 -21.05
C ALA A 120 7.13 16.66 -20.12
N ALA A 121 6.97 16.30 -18.84
CA ALA A 121 8.08 16.24 -17.88
C ALA A 121 8.87 14.94 -18.03
N LEU A 122 10.09 14.87 -17.46
CA LEU A 122 10.85 13.61 -17.39
C LEU A 122 10.25 12.63 -16.36
N ALA A 123 9.64 13.18 -15.32
CA ALA A 123 8.90 12.41 -14.34
C ALA A 123 7.84 13.27 -13.66
N THR A 124 6.81 12.59 -13.13
CA THR A 124 5.87 13.14 -12.16
C THR A 124 6.10 12.41 -10.83
N ALA A 125 6.46 13.13 -9.78
CA ALA A 125 6.82 12.58 -8.48
C ALA A 125 6.10 13.31 -7.36
N TYR A 126 5.90 12.64 -6.24
CA TYR A 126 5.51 13.32 -5.03
C TYR A 126 6.66 14.15 -4.46
N MET A 127 6.29 15.21 -3.78
CA MET A 127 7.18 15.98 -2.92
C MET A 127 7.19 15.32 -1.54
N SER A 128 8.38 15.07 -1.00
CA SER A 128 8.55 14.53 0.36
C SER A 128 7.98 15.49 1.39
N ALA A 129 7.15 14.98 2.29
CA ALA A 129 6.62 15.76 3.41
C ALA A 129 7.70 16.16 4.44
N HIS A 130 8.88 15.52 4.39
CA HIS A 130 9.95 15.75 5.36
C HIS A 130 10.91 16.85 4.93
N ASP A 131 11.26 16.93 3.66
CA ASP A 131 12.29 17.84 3.14
C ASP A 131 11.91 18.62 1.89
N GLY A 132 10.69 18.40 1.35
CA GLY A 132 10.20 19.09 0.17
C GLY A 132 10.87 18.66 -1.15
N LEU A 133 11.71 17.62 -1.13
CA LEU A 133 12.43 17.14 -2.29
C LEU A 133 11.66 16.03 -3.04
N PRO A 134 11.96 15.73 -4.31
CA PRO A 134 11.29 14.69 -5.06
C PRO A 134 11.41 13.30 -4.41
N GLU A 135 10.31 12.53 -4.39
CA GLU A 135 10.29 11.11 -4.04
C GLU A 135 10.36 10.24 -5.30
N PRO A 136 11.56 9.85 -5.74
CA PRO A 136 11.78 9.20 -7.03
C PRO A 136 11.25 7.77 -7.09
N LEU A 137 10.99 7.16 -5.93
CA LEU A 137 10.58 5.75 -5.79
C LEU A 137 9.10 5.60 -5.43
N CYS A 138 8.32 6.68 -5.61
CA CYS A 138 6.89 6.71 -5.80
C CYS A 138 6.58 7.78 -6.85
N ALA A 139 6.87 7.47 -8.13
CA ALA A 139 6.87 8.42 -9.21
C ALA A 139 6.55 7.75 -10.56
N ILE A 140 6.02 8.51 -11.51
CA ILE A 140 5.91 8.09 -12.90
C ILE A 140 7.12 8.64 -13.67
N TRP A 141 7.90 7.75 -14.25
CA TRP A 141 9.06 8.07 -15.09
C TRP A 141 8.66 7.98 -16.57
N GLU A 142 8.86 9.03 -17.32
CA GLU A 142 8.49 9.08 -18.73
C GLU A 142 9.59 8.47 -19.62
N PRO A 143 9.24 7.98 -20.82
CA PRO A 143 10.23 7.49 -21.79
C PRO A 143 11.31 8.52 -22.12
N SER A 144 10.96 9.80 -22.12
CA SER A 144 11.88 10.91 -22.36
C SER A 144 13.02 11.01 -21.32
N ALA A 145 12.88 10.38 -20.14
CA ALA A 145 13.93 10.35 -19.14
C ALA A 145 15.09 9.40 -19.50
N ALA A 146 14.92 8.48 -20.44
CA ALA A 146 15.87 7.39 -20.69
C ALA A 146 17.28 7.90 -21.09
N GLU A 147 17.36 8.84 -22.05
CA GLU A 147 18.62 9.40 -22.53
C GLU A 147 19.33 10.22 -21.44
N ALA A 148 18.60 11.16 -20.82
CA ALA A 148 19.16 11.99 -19.75
C ALA A 148 19.62 11.15 -18.55
N LEU A 149 18.93 10.03 -18.24
CA LEU A 149 19.31 9.12 -17.18
C LEU A 149 20.58 8.33 -17.51
N ALA A 150 20.75 7.92 -18.78
CA ALA A 150 21.95 7.26 -19.26
C ALA A 150 23.18 8.19 -19.15
N ASP A 151 23.05 9.43 -19.60
CA ASP A 151 24.11 10.45 -19.52
C ASP A 151 24.48 10.78 -18.07
N TYR A 152 23.47 10.88 -17.19
CA TYR A 152 23.68 11.10 -15.77
C TYR A 152 24.49 9.98 -15.11
N GLN A 153 24.22 8.73 -15.46
CA GLN A 153 24.98 7.58 -14.95
C GLN A 153 26.38 7.48 -15.57
N ALA A 154 26.53 7.79 -16.86
CA ALA A 154 27.84 7.85 -17.53
C ALA A 154 28.77 8.87 -16.86
N GLY A 155 28.21 9.93 -16.27
CA GLY A 155 28.92 10.89 -15.42
C GLY A 155 29.23 10.41 -13.99
N GLY A 156 28.97 9.12 -13.67
CA GLY A 156 29.26 8.51 -12.35
C GLY A 156 28.24 8.82 -11.25
N ALA A 157 27.07 9.35 -11.62
CA ALA A 157 26.01 9.68 -10.65
C ALA A 157 24.92 8.60 -10.62
N HIS A 158 24.52 8.17 -9.39
CA HIS A 158 23.63 7.02 -9.22
C HIS A 158 22.39 7.31 -8.33
N CYS A 159 22.15 8.58 -7.96
CA CYS A 159 21.02 8.93 -7.09
C CYS A 159 19.81 9.40 -7.89
N PRO A 160 18.70 8.67 -7.95
CA PRO A 160 17.52 9.06 -8.72
C PRO A 160 16.88 10.35 -8.19
N ARG A 161 16.94 10.62 -6.88
CA ARG A 161 16.45 11.88 -6.30
C ARG A 161 17.25 13.08 -6.80
N LYS A 162 18.60 12.99 -6.80
CA LYS A 162 19.46 14.05 -7.35
C LYS A 162 19.26 14.25 -8.84
N PHE A 163 18.97 13.17 -9.58
CA PHE A 163 18.61 13.27 -10.99
C PHE A 163 17.35 14.15 -11.16
N LEU A 164 16.27 13.86 -10.45
CA LEU A 164 15.03 14.64 -10.55
C LEU A 164 15.20 16.10 -10.11
N ILE A 165 16.02 16.36 -9.11
CA ILE A 165 16.35 17.73 -8.68
C ILE A 165 17.09 18.49 -9.80
N ARG A 166 18.05 17.82 -10.45
CA ARG A 166 18.91 18.44 -11.47
C ARG A 166 18.19 18.69 -12.81
N HIS A 167 17.36 17.72 -13.22
CA HIS A 167 16.73 17.75 -14.55
C HIS A 167 15.27 18.23 -14.51
N GLY A 168 14.72 18.43 -13.32
CA GLY A 168 13.33 18.81 -13.12
C GLY A 168 12.37 17.63 -13.18
N ALA A 169 11.35 17.70 -12.35
CA ALA A 169 10.21 16.80 -12.34
C ALA A 169 8.95 17.62 -12.02
N ARG A 170 7.80 17.17 -12.49
CA ARG A 170 6.55 17.68 -11.95
C ARG A 170 6.37 17.16 -10.52
N LEU A 171 6.32 18.06 -9.54
CA LEU A 171 6.12 17.71 -8.15
C LEU A 171 4.66 17.87 -7.74
N LEU A 172 4.17 16.90 -6.95
CA LEU A 172 2.83 16.87 -6.39
C LEU A 172 2.91 16.81 -4.86
N GLU A 173 2.11 17.62 -4.20
CA GLU A 173 1.94 17.51 -2.75
C GLU A 173 1.15 16.24 -2.42
N PRO A 174 1.62 15.38 -1.49
CA PRO A 174 0.88 14.21 -1.07
C PRO A 174 -0.37 14.61 -0.27
N GLN A 175 -1.51 13.98 -0.57
CA GLN A 175 -2.75 14.20 0.18
C GLN A 175 -2.69 13.58 1.59
N ASP A 176 -1.99 12.46 1.72
CA ASP A 176 -1.63 11.83 2.98
C ASP A 176 -0.11 11.87 3.13
N THR A 177 0.37 12.64 4.11
CA THR A 177 1.81 12.83 4.37
C THR A 177 2.51 11.53 4.77
N ARG A 178 1.79 10.54 5.29
CA ARG A 178 2.32 9.24 5.70
C ARG A 178 2.38 8.20 4.58
N ALA A 179 1.70 8.44 3.46
CA ALA A 179 1.63 7.48 2.34
C ALA A 179 3.01 7.07 1.82
N LEU A 180 4.00 7.95 1.96
CA LEU A 180 5.37 7.76 1.47
C LEU A 180 6.38 7.41 2.58
N ASP A 181 5.91 7.18 3.82
CA ASP A 181 6.81 6.82 4.92
C ASP A 181 7.40 5.42 4.70
N ASN A 182 8.73 5.37 4.69
CA ASN A 182 9.51 4.15 4.55
C ASN A 182 9.64 3.42 5.88
N VAL A 183 9.71 2.10 5.82
CA VAL A 183 10.06 1.26 6.97
C VAL A 183 11.49 0.73 6.81
N ASN A 184 12.39 1.21 7.67
CA ASN A 184 13.82 0.94 7.59
C ASN A 184 14.40 0.23 8.82
N THR A 185 13.67 0.24 9.94
CA THR A 185 14.12 -0.34 11.23
C THR A 185 13.09 -1.34 11.77
N PRO A 186 13.49 -2.27 12.64
CA PRO A 186 12.56 -3.18 13.32
C PRO A 186 11.49 -2.46 14.16
N GLU A 187 11.81 -1.28 14.69
CA GLU A 187 10.89 -0.46 15.46
C GLU A 187 9.79 0.12 14.57
N GLU A 188 10.18 0.77 13.45
CA GLU A 188 9.26 1.28 12.44
C GLU A 188 8.39 0.16 11.87
N TYR A 189 8.95 -1.06 11.69
CA TYR A 189 8.18 -2.22 11.25
C TYR A 189 7.09 -2.60 12.27
N ARG A 190 7.43 -2.67 13.56
CA ARG A 190 6.44 -2.96 14.62
C ARG A 190 5.33 -1.91 14.67
N GLN A 191 5.69 -0.63 14.53
CA GLN A 191 4.73 0.48 14.47
C GLN A 191 3.83 0.40 13.22
N ALA A 192 4.41 0.07 12.07
CA ALA A 192 3.66 -0.09 10.83
C ALA A 192 2.67 -1.27 10.92
N VAL A 193 3.11 -2.43 11.44
CA VAL A 193 2.22 -3.57 11.68
C VAL A 193 1.09 -3.18 12.62
N ALA A 194 1.40 -2.54 13.76
CA ALA A 194 0.38 -2.12 14.73
C ALA A 194 -0.62 -1.12 14.16
N THR A 195 -0.18 -0.27 13.22
CA THR A 195 -1.05 0.71 12.55
C THR A 195 -1.91 0.06 11.48
N LEU A 196 -1.32 -0.79 10.63
CA LEU A 196 -2.01 -1.45 9.52
C LEU A 196 -2.94 -2.56 10.00
N ASP A 197 -2.60 -3.27 11.06
CA ASP A 197 -3.50 -4.26 11.69
C ASP A 197 -4.72 -3.61 12.35
N LYS A 198 -4.69 -2.30 12.59
CA LYS A 198 -5.84 -1.48 12.99
C LYS A 198 -6.57 -0.86 11.79
N ALA A 199 -6.15 -1.16 10.56
CA ALA A 199 -6.83 -0.65 9.36
C ALA A 199 -8.30 -1.12 9.37
N PRO A 200 -9.22 -0.26 8.89
CA PRO A 200 -10.63 -0.61 8.86
C PRO A 200 -10.86 -1.95 8.19
N MET A 201 -11.61 -2.81 8.87
CA MET A 201 -12.03 -4.09 8.33
C MET A 201 -13.54 -4.06 8.07
N GLN A 202 -13.99 -4.73 7.03
CA GLN A 202 -15.41 -4.89 6.79
C GLN A 202 -15.94 -6.06 7.61
N LEU A 203 -16.94 -5.77 8.45
CA LEU A 203 -17.68 -6.75 9.24
C LEU A 203 -19.16 -6.71 8.83
N LYS A 204 -19.83 -7.86 8.93
CA LYS A 204 -21.29 -7.95 8.81
C LYS A 204 -21.89 -7.89 10.21
N ILE A 205 -22.77 -6.93 10.45
CA ILE A 205 -23.42 -6.77 11.75
C ILE A 205 -24.90 -7.09 11.58
N GLN A 206 -25.46 -7.91 12.48
CA GLN A 206 -26.89 -8.19 12.52
C GLN A 206 -27.48 -7.70 13.84
N TYR A 207 -28.62 -7.06 13.75
CA TYR A 207 -29.33 -6.45 14.85
C TYR A 207 -30.66 -7.15 15.12
N TYR A 208 -30.95 -7.44 16.40
CA TYR A 208 -32.18 -8.05 16.84
C TYR A 208 -32.89 -7.21 17.91
N ALA A 209 -34.17 -7.38 18.01
CA ALA A 209 -35.04 -6.75 19.00
C ALA A 209 -34.74 -5.25 19.20
N LEU A 210 -34.52 -4.79 20.41
CA LEU A 210 -34.25 -3.39 20.75
C LEU A 210 -33.11 -2.77 19.94
N MET A 211 -32.03 -3.52 19.69
CA MET A 211 -30.89 -3.02 18.91
C MET A 211 -31.26 -2.76 17.45
N ARG A 212 -32.17 -3.59 16.87
CA ARG A 212 -32.68 -3.33 15.51
C ARG A 212 -33.52 -2.06 15.45
N GLU A 213 -34.32 -1.81 16.49
CA GLU A 213 -35.13 -0.59 16.60
C GLU A 213 -34.23 0.65 16.70
N GLN A 214 -33.20 0.60 17.54
CA GLN A 214 -32.27 1.70 17.76
C GLN A 214 -31.36 1.95 16.55
N ALA A 215 -30.91 0.91 15.85
CA ALA A 215 -30.11 1.03 14.63
C ALA A 215 -30.94 1.41 13.39
N GLY A 216 -32.28 1.19 13.44
CA GLY A 216 -33.18 1.44 12.29
C GLY A 216 -32.99 0.47 11.12
N ARG A 217 -32.30 -0.66 11.34
CA ARG A 217 -31.98 -1.69 10.33
C ARG A 217 -31.76 -3.05 10.96
N SER A 218 -31.94 -4.13 10.18
CA SER A 218 -31.71 -5.50 10.64
C SER A 218 -30.26 -5.96 10.49
N GLU A 219 -29.56 -5.41 9.50
CA GLU A 219 -28.16 -5.75 9.22
C GLU A 219 -27.45 -4.60 8.49
N GLU A 220 -26.14 -4.60 8.55
CA GLU A 220 -25.28 -3.73 7.75
C GLU A 220 -23.89 -4.36 7.55
N THR A 221 -23.19 -3.90 6.51
CA THR A 221 -21.75 -4.07 6.38
C THR A 221 -21.08 -2.82 6.90
N LEU A 222 -20.30 -2.94 7.95
CA LEU A 222 -19.63 -1.85 8.63
C LEU A 222 -18.14 -1.92 8.39
N GLU A 223 -17.56 -0.79 7.99
CA GLU A 223 -16.12 -0.59 7.98
C GLU A 223 -15.70 -0.05 9.36
N THR A 224 -14.85 -0.81 10.06
CA THR A 224 -14.46 -0.53 11.45
C THR A 224 -12.99 -0.85 11.69
N SER A 225 -12.36 -0.12 12.61
CA SER A 225 -11.03 -0.43 13.14
C SER A 225 -11.07 -1.24 14.44
N ALA A 226 -12.26 -1.57 14.92
CA ALA A 226 -12.44 -2.38 16.13
C ALA A 226 -11.93 -3.80 15.91
N SER A 227 -10.95 -4.22 16.69
CA SER A 227 -10.33 -5.55 16.59
C SER A 227 -11.00 -6.62 17.46
N THR A 228 -11.98 -6.23 18.28
CA THR A 228 -12.72 -7.11 19.20
C THR A 228 -14.21 -6.76 19.23
N PRO A 229 -15.10 -7.70 19.60
CA PRO A 229 -16.51 -7.39 19.80
C PRO A 229 -16.76 -6.27 20.82
N ALA A 230 -15.90 -6.15 21.85
CA ALA A 230 -16.01 -5.08 22.84
C ALA A 230 -15.80 -3.69 22.19
N GLY A 231 -14.70 -3.51 21.43
CA GLY A 231 -14.43 -2.27 20.75
C GLY A 231 -15.46 -1.95 19.66
N LEU A 232 -15.93 -2.97 18.93
CA LEU A 232 -17.00 -2.82 17.96
C LEU A 232 -18.30 -2.33 18.63
N TYR A 233 -18.65 -2.89 19.79
CA TYR A 233 -19.85 -2.46 20.49
C TYR A 233 -19.77 -1.01 20.95
N GLU A 234 -18.62 -0.56 21.45
CA GLU A 234 -18.39 0.85 21.83
C GLU A 234 -18.57 1.80 20.64
N GLU A 235 -18.07 1.42 19.46
CA GLU A 235 -18.27 2.19 18.22
C GLU A 235 -19.76 2.26 17.84
N LEU A 236 -20.49 1.14 17.93
CA LEU A 236 -21.92 1.09 17.62
C LEU A 236 -22.78 1.86 18.64
N VAL A 237 -22.42 1.84 19.92
CA VAL A 237 -23.04 2.69 20.94
C VAL A 237 -22.88 4.18 20.61
N ALA A 238 -21.68 4.58 20.22
CA ALA A 238 -21.43 5.97 19.82
C ALA A 238 -22.19 6.36 18.54
N ARG A 239 -22.44 5.41 17.63
CA ARG A 239 -23.12 5.65 16.34
C ARG A 239 -24.65 5.66 16.46
N TYR A 240 -25.22 4.75 17.22
CA TYR A 240 -26.67 4.50 17.26
C TYR A 240 -27.33 4.80 18.60
N GLY A 241 -26.54 5.10 19.63
CA GLY A 241 -27.07 5.40 20.96
C GLY A 241 -27.67 4.16 21.66
N PHE A 242 -27.08 2.99 21.46
CA PHE A 242 -27.55 1.77 22.13
C PHE A 242 -27.59 1.94 23.66
N THR A 243 -28.69 1.52 24.26
CA THR A 243 -28.96 1.74 25.68
C THR A 243 -28.61 0.55 26.57
N LEU A 244 -28.42 -0.65 25.99
CA LEU A 244 -28.02 -1.83 26.74
C LEU A 244 -26.53 -1.78 27.07
N SER A 245 -26.17 -2.23 28.28
CA SER A 245 -24.76 -2.41 28.64
C SER A 245 -24.24 -3.76 28.12
N ARG A 246 -22.91 -3.91 28.01
CA ARG A 246 -22.28 -5.17 27.58
C ARG A 246 -22.69 -6.37 28.48
N ASP A 247 -22.88 -6.13 29.77
CA ASP A 247 -23.25 -7.18 30.75
C ASP A 247 -24.65 -7.75 30.49
N GLN A 248 -25.49 -7.01 29.80
CA GLN A 248 -26.85 -7.41 29.40
C GLN A 248 -26.88 -8.14 28.06
N LEU A 249 -25.77 -8.26 27.39
CA LEU A 249 -25.69 -8.80 26.03
C LEU A 249 -24.82 -10.05 25.98
N LYS A 250 -25.14 -10.94 25.07
CA LYS A 250 -24.21 -11.97 24.58
C LYS A 250 -23.74 -11.57 23.18
N VAL A 251 -22.55 -12.02 22.82
CA VAL A 251 -22.02 -11.82 21.48
C VAL A 251 -21.82 -13.17 20.78
N ALA A 252 -22.16 -13.21 19.50
CA ALA A 252 -21.84 -14.32 18.61
C ALA A 252 -21.04 -13.80 17.42
N VAL A 253 -20.06 -14.59 16.96
CA VAL A 253 -19.25 -14.34 15.79
C VAL A 253 -19.33 -15.57 14.89
N ASN A 254 -19.74 -15.38 13.64
CA ASN A 254 -19.95 -16.45 12.66
C ASN A 254 -20.87 -17.56 13.18
N SER A 255 -21.97 -17.16 13.83
CA SER A 255 -23.00 -18.03 14.42
C SER A 255 -22.57 -18.83 15.65
N GLU A 256 -21.40 -18.56 16.22
CA GLU A 256 -20.92 -19.17 17.46
C GLU A 256 -20.84 -18.13 18.58
N PHE A 257 -21.28 -18.51 19.81
CA PHE A 257 -21.07 -17.65 20.97
C PHE A 257 -19.59 -17.41 21.20
N SER A 258 -19.27 -16.19 21.58
CA SER A 258 -17.88 -15.72 21.63
C SER A 258 -17.64 -14.84 22.85
N ASP A 259 -16.37 -14.76 23.26
CA ASP A 259 -15.94 -13.79 24.26
C ASP A 259 -15.82 -12.39 23.65
N TRP A 260 -16.02 -11.38 24.49
CA TRP A 260 -15.89 -9.97 24.11
C TRP A 260 -14.47 -9.56 23.70
N SER A 261 -13.46 -10.35 24.06
CA SER A 261 -12.04 -10.16 23.74
C SER A 261 -11.57 -10.92 22.49
N ARG A 262 -12.44 -11.73 21.86
CA ARG A 262 -12.09 -12.48 20.64
C ARG A 262 -11.57 -11.54 19.55
N LYS A 263 -10.48 -11.91 18.87
CA LYS A 263 -9.99 -11.16 17.71
C LYS A 263 -10.96 -11.32 16.54
N LEU A 264 -11.41 -10.20 15.97
CA LEU A 264 -12.23 -10.16 14.77
C LEU A 264 -11.36 -10.18 13.51
N ASN A 265 -11.88 -10.76 12.44
CA ASN A 265 -11.25 -10.83 11.13
C ASN A 265 -12.15 -10.20 10.06
N VAL A 266 -11.56 -9.80 8.95
CA VAL A 266 -12.30 -9.25 7.80
C VAL A 266 -13.37 -10.24 7.33
N GLY A 267 -14.60 -9.75 7.22
CA GLY A 267 -15.75 -10.54 6.76
C GLY A 267 -16.50 -11.30 7.86
N ASP A 268 -16.04 -11.25 9.13
CA ASP A 268 -16.77 -11.85 10.22
C ASP A 268 -18.19 -11.29 10.34
N ALA A 269 -19.15 -12.18 10.65
CA ALA A 269 -20.52 -11.82 10.98
C ALA A 269 -20.66 -11.72 12.50
N VAL A 270 -20.96 -10.52 13.00
CA VAL A 270 -21.07 -10.25 14.45
C VAL A 270 -22.51 -9.95 14.81
N VAL A 271 -22.98 -10.58 15.89
CA VAL A 271 -24.33 -10.42 16.43
C VAL A 271 -24.24 -10.11 17.91
N PHE A 272 -24.86 -9.01 18.32
CA PHE A 272 -25.08 -8.69 19.72
C PHE A 272 -26.50 -9.12 20.09
N ILE A 273 -26.62 -10.03 21.04
CA ILE A 273 -27.84 -10.70 21.40
C ILE A 273 -28.36 -10.14 22.72
N PRO A 274 -29.45 -9.35 22.71
CA PRO A 274 -30.08 -8.84 23.92
C PRO A 274 -30.73 -9.97 24.70
N PRO A 275 -30.98 -9.79 26.01
CA PRO A 275 -31.78 -10.75 26.79
C PRO A 275 -33.14 -10.91 26.11
N VAL A 276 -33.61 -12.14 26.00
CA VAL A 276 -35.00 -12.40 25.60
C VAL A 276 -35.91 -11.74 26.62
N ALA A 277 -36.81 -10.89 26.19
CA ALA A 277 -37.87 -10.38 27.02
C ALA A 277 -38.63 -11.60 27.52
N GLY A 278 -38.40 -11.94 28.80
CA GLY A 278 -38.97 -13.12 29.41
C GLY A 278 -40.49 -13.08 29.34
N GLY A 279 -41.05 -14.18 28.92
CA GLY A 279 -42.47 -14.45 29.18
C GLY A 279 -42.73 -14.67 30.66
#